data_cbbf6804f378bae989aef267007c5bda
#
_entry.id   cbbf6804f378bae989aef267007c5bda
#
_cell.length_a   1.000
_cell.length_b   1.000
_cell.length_c   1.000
_cell.angle_alpha   90.00
_cell.angle_beta   90.00
_cell.angle_gamma   90.00
#
_symmetry.space_group_name_H-M   'P 1'
#
loop_
_entity.id
_entity.type
_entity.pdbx_description
1 polymer ?
#
loop_
_entity_poly.entity_id
_entity_poly.type
_entity_poly.pdbx_seq_one_letter_code
_entity_poly.pdbx_strand_id
1 'polypeptide(L)'
;VPPASVSVSAALLAADARTGHRWPAAMLMVASGFAALGYQIVWTQQASLWLGHESAGVFAVVAAFFGGIAIGALALGPRIERSASPGRWYAGCELLIAVWSIALAVMLDDVTRAMLQWIGPSPAPAWHWSLAFTGTLLVLLPATAAMGATLPAMESVLGRRHDGGRSIALLYAANTLGAVMGVLAAAFLLIPHMGLLRTALVCAVLNLLCAGLSLTLAVRPAAAATAPTPAARSVLVTLFATGLLGIGYEVLVVRVLTQVTENTVYTFAILLTLYLVGTAAGAAAFGRWVSTRVEP
;
A
#
# COMPACT_ATOMS: atom_id res chain seq x y z
N VAL A 1 -38.44 -22.95 22.49
CA VAL A 1 -37.21 -23.28 21.72
C VAL A 1 -37.55 -23.09 20.25
N PRO A 2 -36.92 -22.15 19.50
CA PRO A 2 -37.19 -21.99 18.07
C PRO A 2 -36.70 -23.24 17.31
N PRO A 3 -37.38 -23.65 16.24
CA PRO A 3 -37.04 -24.88 15.52
C PRO A 3 -35.66 -24.75 14.82
N ALA A 4 -34.86 -25.82 14.88
CA ALA A 4 -33.48 -25.87 14.37
C ALA A 4 -33.36 -25.51 12.88
N SER A 5 -34.45 -25.62 12.10
CA SER A 5 -34.50 -25.24 10.68
C SER A 5 -34.36 -23.73 10.41
N VAL A 6 -34.82 -22.86 11.33
CA VAL A 6 -34.73 -21.40 11.21
C VAL A 6 -33.28 -20.95 11.42
N SER A 7 -32.54 -21.63 12.30
CA SER A 7 -31.13 -21.30 12.58
C SER A 7 -30.20 -21.69 11.42
N VAL A 8 -30.46 -22.78 10.73
CA VAL A 8 -29.65 -23.23 9.56
C VAL A 8 -29.87 -22.33 8.36
N SER A 9 -31.13 -21.94 8.08
CA SER A 9 -31.44 -21.04 6.96
C SER A 9 -30.83 -19.63 7.16
N ALA A 10 -30.91 -19.12 8.41
CA ALA A 10 -30.25 -17.84 8.75
C ALA A 10 -28.71 -17.92 8.66
N ALA A 11 -28.12 -19.06 9.02
CA ALA A 11 -26.68 -19.29 8.88
C ALA A 11 -26.23 -19.40 7.41
N LEU A 12 -27.02 -20.06 6.57
CA LEU A 12 -26.75 -20.18 5.13
C LEU A 12 -26.90 -18.84 4.42
N LEU A 13 -27.94 -18.07 4.68
CA LEU A 13 -28.13 -16.71 4.15
C LEU A 13 -27.03 -15.77 4.64
N ALA A 14 -26.57 -15.95 5.88
CA ALA A 14 -25.43 -15.19 6.41
C ALA A 14 -24.09 -15.62 5.78
N ALA A 15 -23.92 -16.87 5.38
CA ALA A 15 -22.74 -17.35 4.67
C ALA A 15 -22.71 -16.84 3.21
N ASP A 16 -23.86 -16.87 2.52
CA ASP A 16 -23.99 -16.40 1.14
C ASP A 16 -23.78 -14.89 1.03
N ALA A 17 -24.31 -14.11 1.97
CA ALA A 17 -24.05 -12.68 2.06
C ALA A 17 -22.57 -12.35 2.37
N ARG A 18 -21.79 -13.26 2.98
CA ARG A 18 -20.36 -13.08 3.27
C ARG A 18 -19.50 -13.34 2.04
N THR A 19 -19.84 -14.31 1.22
CA THR A 19 -19.14 -14.55 -0.05
C THR A 19 -19.38 -13.43 -1.05
N GLY A 20 -20.56 -12.82 -1.03
CA GLY A 20 -20.92 -11.71 -1.93
C GLY A 20 -20.07 -10.44 -1.80
N HIS A 21 -19.47 -10.15 -0.63
CA HIS A 21 -18.66 -8.94 -0.43
C HIS A 21 -17.15 -9.15 -0.59
N ARG A 22 -16.65 -10.37 -0.61
CA ARG A 22 -15.21 -10.67 -0.69
C ARG A 22 -14.61 -10.30 -2.04
N TRP A 23 -15.29 -10.63 -3.12
CA TRP A 23 -14.81 -10.32 -4.46
C TRP A 23 -14.81 -8.83 -4.77
N PRO A 24 -15.87 -8.06 -4.49
CA PRO A 24 -15.82 -6.60 -4.61
C PRO A 24 -14.70 -5.98 -3.77
N ALA A 25 -14.53 -6.40 -2.53
CA ALA A 25 -13.44 -5.91 -1.68
C ALA A 25 -12.05 -6.26 -2.26
N ALA A 26 -11.87 -7.47 -2.78
CA ALA A 26 -10.63 -7.87 -3.44
C ALA A 26 -10.37 -7.03 -4.71
N MET A 27 -11.39 -6.77 -5.53
CA MET A 27 -11.26 -5.91 -6.71
C MET A 27 -10.88 -4.47 -6.35
N LEU A 28 -11.47 -3.91 -5.29
CA LEU A 28 -11.07 -2.59 -4.78
C LEU A 28 -9.61 -2.59 -4.32
N MET A 29 -9.16 -3.66 -3.66
CA MET A 29 -7.76 -3.78 -3.25
C MET A 29 -6.80 -3.94 -4.44
N VAL A 30 -7.21 -4.62 -5.53
CA VAL A 30 -6.43 -4.65 -6.78
C VAL A 30 -6.29 -3.24 -7.35
N ALA A 31 -7.39 -2.49 -7.47
CA ALA A 31 -7.36 -1.13 -8.01
C ALA A 31 -6.56 -0.16 -7.13
N SER A 32 -6.72 -0.24 -5.81
CA SER A 32 -5.97 0.55 -4.83
C SER A 32 -4.47 0.23 -4.88
N GLY A 33 -4.09 -1.06 -4.92
CA GLY A 33 -2.70 -1.48 -5.06
C GLY A 33 -2.08 -1.04 -6.39
N PHE A 34 -2.83 -1.13 -7.49
CA PHE A 34 -2.40 -0.61 -8.79
C PHE A 34 -2.07 0.88 -8.73
N ALA A 35 -2.98 1.67 -8.18
CA ALA A 35 -2.79 3.11 -8.06
C ALA A 35 -1.61 3.45 -7.13
N ALA A 36 -1.49 2.78 -5.98
CA ALA A 36 -0.45 3.03 -5.00
C ALA A 36 0.96 2.84 -5.59
N LEU A 37 1.21 1.74 -6.25
CA LEU A 37 2.53 1.46 -6.85
C LEU A 37 2.72 2.20 -8.18
N GLY A 38 1.64 2.51 -8.90
CA GLY A 38 1.67 3.44 -10.02
C GLY A 38 2.20 4.81 -9.61
N TYR A 39 1.70 5.36 -8.49
CA TYR A 39 2.22 6.60 -7.91
C TYR A 39 3.68 6.47 -7.46
N GLN A 40 4.08 5.34 -6.86
CA GLN A 40 5.47 5.17 -6.44
C GLN A 40 6.43 5.33 -7.63
N ILE A 41 6.09 4.78 -8.81
CA ILE A 41 6.89 4.97 -10.02
C ILE A 41 6.91 6.44 -10.47
N VAL A 42 5.74 7.11 -10.49
CA VAL A 42 5.64 8.53 -10.82
C VAL A 42 6.49 9.38 -9.87
N TRP A 43 6.33 9.19 -8.57
CA TRP A 43 7.07 9.95 -7.55
C TRP A 43 8.58 9.68 -7.58
N THR A 44 8.99 8.46 -7.94
CA THR A 44 10.41 8.12 -8.11
C THR A 44 11.03 8.95 -9.24
N GLN A 45 10.35 9.06 -10.39
CA GLN A 45 10.83 9.91 -11.48
C GLN A 45 10.80 11.40 -11.13
N GLN A 46 9.77 11.85 -10.42
CA GLN A 46 9.67 13.22 -9.95
C GLN A 46 10.80 13.57 -8.96
N ALA A 47 11.08 12.69 -8.00
CA ALA A 47 12.13 12.91 -7.00
C ALA A 47 13.52 12.99 -7.64
N SER A 48 13.79 12.26 -8.71
CA SER A 48 15.07 12.32 -9.42
C SER A 48 15.37 13.71 -9.99
N LEU A 49 14.34 14.54 -10.25
CA LEU A 49 14.51 15.91 -10.75
C LEU A 49 15.22 16.83 -9.75
N TRP A 50 15.01 16.67 -8.44
CA TRP A 50 15.68 17.51 -7.43
C TRP A 50 16.83 16.81 -6.72
N LEU A 51 16.92 15.47 -6.79
CA LEU A 51 18.00 14.72 -6.16
C LEU A 51 19.22 14.51 -7.08
N GLY A 52 19.08 14.88 -8.34
CA GLY A 52 20.19 14.92 -9.30
C GLY A 52 20.54 13.59 -9.94
N HIS A 53 20.03 12.47 -9.46
CA HIS A 53 20.16 11.16 -10.13
C HIS A 53 19.13 10.15 -9.64
N GLU A 54 18.76 9.21 -10.50
CA GLU A 54 17.62 8.30 -10.30
C GLU A 54 17.74 7.42 -9.05
N SER A 55 18.94 6.89 -8.74
CA SER A 55 19.10 6.04 -7.55
C SER A 55 18.83 6.76 -6.23
N ALA A 56 19.17 8.04 -6.10
CA ALA A 56 18.85 8.83 -4.92
C ALA A 56 17.32 9.02 -4.77
N GLY A 57 16.66 9.33 -5.90
CA GLY A 57 15.21 9.42 -5.98
C GLY A 57 14.52 8.12 -5.56
N VAL A 58 14.98 6.98 -6.09
CA VAL A 58 14.47 5.65 -5.71
C VAL A 58 14.57 5.44 -4.19
N PHE A 59 15.75 5.63 -3.60
CA PHE A 59 15.94 5.36 -2.16
C PHE A 59 15.12 6.30 -1.28
N ALA A 60 15.05 7.58 -1.61
CA ALA A 60 14.27 8.56 -0.85
C ALA A 60 12.77 8.23 -0.92
N VAL A 61 12.25 7.90 -2.11
CA VAL A 61 10.83 7.57 -2.31
C VAL A 61 10.49 6.23 -1.64
N VAL A 62 11.31 5.20 -1.77
CA VAL A 62 11.08 3.89 -1.11
C VAL A 62 11.03 4.07 0.40
N ALA A 63 11.99 4.79 0.98
CA ALA A 63 12.01 5.06 2.43
C ALA A 63 10.77 5.87 2.88
N ALA A 64 10.39 6.90 2.13
CA ALA A 64 9.23 7.73 2.41
C ALA A 64 7.92 6.92 2.27
N PHE A 65 7.82 6.08 1.26
CA PHE A 65 6.66 5.25 0.97
C PHE A 65 6.40 4.24 2.09
N PHE A 66 7.38 3.42 2.42
CA PHE A 66 7.25 2.43 3.50
C PHE A 66 7.16 3.08 4.89
N GLY A 67 7.92 4.16 5.11
CA GLY A 67 7.82 4.94 6.35
C GLY A 67 6.43 5.53 6.55
N GLY A 68 5.84 6.12 5.51
CA GLY A 68 4.49 6.66 5.55
C GLY A 68 3.43 5.58 5.75
N ILE A 69 3.52 4.45 5.04
CA ILE A 69 2.63 3.28 5.24
C ILE A 69 2.68 2.80 6.69
N ALA A 70 3.88 2.66 7.26
CA ALA A 70 4.05 2.23 8.65
C ALA A 70 3.42 3.23 9.63
N ILE A 71 3.67 4.53 9.45
CA ILE A 71 3.08 5.60 10.28
C ILE A 71 1.55 5.55 10.18
N GLY A 72 1.01 5.44 8.97
CA GLY A 72 -0.44 5.38 8.74
C GLY A 72 -1.09 4.16 9.37
N ALA A 73 -0.51 2.98 9.19
CA ALA A 73 -1.00 1.74 9.78
C ALA A 73 -1.01 1.80 11.32
N LEU A 74 0.07 2.30 11.93
CA LEU A 74 0.19 2.42 13.38
C LEU A 74 -0.72 3.51 13.97
N ALA A 75 -0.83 4.65 13.30
CA ALA A 75 -1.61 5.77 13.81
C ALA A 75 -3.12 5.62 13.57
N LEU A 76 -3.52 5.13 12.39
CA LEU A 76 -4.92 5.06 11.98
C LEU A 76 -5.53 3.67 12.20
N GLY A 77 -4.75 2.59 12.12
CA GLY A 77 -5.23 1.21 12.28
C GLY A 77 -6.07 1.03 13.55
N PRO A 78 -5.57 1.37 14.76
CA PRO A 78 -6.35 1.22 16.00
C PRO A 78 -7.63 2.06 16.05
N ARG A 79 -7.67 3.21 15.37
CA ARG A 79 -8.87 4.05 15.26
C ARG A 79 -9.91 3.44 14.34
N ILE A 80 -9.47 2.90 13.22
CA ILE A 80 -10.30 2.23 12.22
C ILE A 80 -10.95 0.98 12.83
N GLU A 81 -10.17 0.20 13.57
CA GLU A 81 -10.63 -1.03 14.24
C GLU A 81 -11.77 -0.78 15.24
N ARG A 82 -11.76 0.37 15.88
CA ARG A 82 -12.78 0.79 16.86
C ARG A 82 -13.95 1.52 16.21
N SER A 83 -13.86 1.82 14.91
CA SER A 83 -14.89 2.58 14.21
C SER A 83 -16.11 1.75 13.86
N ALA A 84 -17.29 2.33 14.00
CA ALA A 84 -18.55 1.75 13.55
C ALA A 84 -18.71 1.80 12.01
N SER A 85 -17.86 2.55 11.31
CA SER A 85 -17.98 2.80 9.87
C SER A 85 -16.63 2.62 9.11
N PRO A 86 -16.06 1.41 9.09
CA PRO A 86 -14.76 1.17 8.45
C PRO A 86 -14.76 1.43 6.94
N GLY A 87 -15.89 1.23 6.25
CA GLY A 87 -16.03 1.58 4.83
C GLY A 87 -15.86 3.08 4.56
N ARG A 88 -16.33 3.95 5.48
CA ARG A 88 -16.10 5.40 5.37
C ARG A 88 -14.63 5.77 5.60
N TRP A 89 -13.93 5.04 6.47
CA TRP A 89 -12.48 5.20 6.64
C TRP A 89 -11.74 4.83 5.37
N TYR A 90 -12.06 3.68 4.76
CA TYR A 90 -11.46 3.28 3.48
C TYR A 90 -11.71 4.33 2.40
N ALA A 91 -12.99 4.77 2.23
CA ALA A 91 -13.34 5.82 1.27
C ALA A 91 -12.58 7.13 1.54
N GLY A 92 -12.44 7.53 2.80
CA GLY A 92 -11.70 8.72 3.19
C GLY A 92 -10.20 8.61 2.88
N CYS A 93 -9.59 7.45 3.11
CA CYS A 93 -8.20 7.20 2.74
C CYS A 93 -7.99 7.28 1.23
N GLU A 94 -8.83 6.59 0.44
CA GLU A 94 -8.74 6.62 -1.03
C GLU A 94 -8.95 8.04 -1.59
N LEU A 95 -9.89 8.80 -1.03
CA LEU A 95 -10.11 10.20 -1.39
C LEU A 95 -8.89 11.06 -1.06
N LEU A 96 -8.31 10.90 0.13
CA LEU A 96 -7.11 11.63 0.53
C LEU A 96 -5.93 11.32 -0.39
N ILE A 97 -5.73 10.04 -0.73
CA ILE A 97 -4.69 9.62 -1.68
C ILE A 97 -4.90 10.33 -3.03
N ALA A 98 -6.11 10.28 -3.59
CA ALA A 98 -6.41 10.90 -4.87
C ALA A 98 -6.17 12.41 -4.85
N VAL A 99 -6.76 13.11 -3.89
CA VAL A 99 -6.67 14.58 -3.80
C VAL A 99 -5.23 15.02 -3.57
N TRP A 100 -4.50 14.37 -2.65
CA TRP A 100 -3.11 14.71 -2.38
C TRP A 100 -2.21 14.46 -3.59
N SER A 101 -2.39 13.32 -4.27
CA SER A 101 -1.59 12.97 -5.45
C SER A 101 -1.86 13.90 -6.64
N ILE A 102 -3.11 14.34 -6.83
CA ILE A 102 -3.45 15.38 -7.82
C ILE A 102 -2.77 16.70 -7.44
N ALA A 103 -2.86 17.12 -6.18
CA ALA A 103 -2.22 18.33 -5.71
C ALA A 103 -0.70 18.31 -5.95
N LEU A 104 -0.04 17.19 -5.61
CA LEU A 104 1.40 17.02 -5.89
C LEU A 104 1.71 17.07 -7.39
N ALA A 105 0.90 16.42 -8.23
CA ALA A 105 1.10 16.43 -9.67
C ALA A 105 0.96 17.83 -10.30
N VAL A 106 0.03 18.65 -9.76
CA VAL A 106 -0.17 20.03 -10.22
C VAL A 106 0.92 20.97 -9.67
N MET A 107 1.33 20.76 -8.42
CA MET A 107 2.34 21.60 -7.73
C MET A 107 3.78 21.11 -7.95
N LEU A 108 4.01 20.17 -8.84
CA LEU A 108 5.32 19.55 -9.05
C LEU A 108 6.45 20.56 -9.26
N ASP A 109 6.23 21.55 -10.13
CA ASP A 109 7.23 22.56 -10.43
C ASP A 109 7.55 23.45 -9.21
N ASP A 110 6.54 23.76 -8.41
CA ASP A 110 6.70 24.55 -7.18
C ASP A 110 7.45 23.73 -6.11
N VAL A 111 7.09 22.47 -5.92
CA VAL A 111 7.77 21.55 -5.01
C VAL A 111 9.23 21.37 -5.43
N THR A 112 9.48 21.13 -6.72
CA THR A 112 10.84 20.97 -7.26
C THR A 112 11.65 22.24 -7.03
N ARG A 113 11.11 23.41 -7.34
CA ARG A 113 11.79 24.69 -7.08
C ARG A 113 12.11 24.93 -5.62
N ALA A 114 11.16 24.65 -4.73
CA ALA A 114 11.36 24.79 -3.30
C ALA A 114 12.45 23.82 -2.78
N MET A 115 12.42 22.56 -3.21
CA MET A 115 13.45 21.58 -2.84
C MET A 115 14.84 22.00 -3.32
N LEU A 116 14.97 22.43 -4.58
CA LEU A 116 16.24 22.90 -5.13
C LEU A 116 16.76 24.17 -4.41
N GLN A 117 15.88 25.10 -4.03
CA GLN A 117 16.26 26.28 -3.26
C GLN A 117 16.79 25.90 -1.87
N TRP A 118 16.16 24.93 -1.19
CA TRP A 118 16.59 24.48 0.12
C TRP A 118 17.85 23.63 0.07
N ILE A 119 18.05 22.84 -0.97
CA ILE A 119 19.29 22.10 -1.22
C ILE A 119 20.44 23.09 -1.43
N GLY A 120 20.23 24.10 -2.26
CA GLY A 120 21.25 25.10 -2.63
C GLY A 120 22.24 24.57 -3.67
N PRO A 121 23.12 25.46 -4.21
CA PRO A 121 24.00 25.11 -5.33
C PRO A 121 25.21 24.24 -4.94
N SER A 122 25.60 24.22 -3.67
CA SER A 122 26.76 23.46 -3.18
C SER A 122 26.48 22.91 -1.77
N PRO A 123 25.53 21.98 -1.64
CA PRO A 123 25.11 21.51 -0.34
C PRO A 123 26.17 20.62 0.31
N ALA A 124 26.31 20.74 1.64
CA ALA A 124 27.05 19.73 2.40
C ALA A 124 26.33 18.37 2.25
N PRO A 125 27.06 17.25 2.10
CA PRO A 125 26.45 15.93 1.87
C PRO A 125 25.41 15.56 2.92
N ALA A 126 25.67 15.83 4.19
CA ALA A 126 24.74 15.55 5.28
C ALA A 126 23.43 16.34 5.16
N TRP A 127 23.50 17.61 4.76
CA TRP A 127 22.32 18.44 4.52
C TRP A 127 21.52 17.95 3.34
N HIS A 128 22.18 17.66 2.21
CA HIS A 128 21.53 17.14 1.02
C HIS A 128 20.73 15.86 1.31
N TRP A 129 21.37 14.87 1.92
CA TRP A 129 20.71 13.62 2.24
C TRP A 129 19.61 13.76 3.30
N SER A 130 19.81 14.58 4.32
CA SER A 130 18.78 14.85 5.32
C SER A 130 17.54 15.47 4.67
N LEU A 131 17.72 16.46 3.80
CA LEU A 131 16.62 17.10 3.09
C LEU A 131 15.98 16.17 2.07
N ALA A 132 16.77 15.37 1.35
CA ALA A 132 16.28 14.38 0.41
C ALA A 132 15.30 13.39 1.07
N PHE A 133 15.69 12.79 2.18
CA PHE A 133 14.84 11.81 2.88
C PHE A 133 13.69 12.47 3.63
N THR A 134 13.97 13.50 4.44
CA THR A 134 12.94 14.15 5.26
C THR A 134 11.96 14.93 4.40
N GLY A 135 12.45 15.68 3.40
CA GLY A 135 11.60 16.43 2.49
C GLY A 135 10.68 15.51 1.67
N THR A 136 11.23 14.46 1.08
CA THR A 136 10.44 13.46 0.35
C THR A 136 9.43 12.77 1.26
N LEU A 137 9.82 12.40 2.50
CA LEU A 137 8.90 11.83 3.48
C LEU A 137 7.73 12.78 3.77
N LEU A 138 8.01 14.04 4.08
CA LEU A 138 6.96 15.02 4.42
C LEU A 138 6.01 15.29 3.24
N VAL A 139 6.55 15.36 2.04
CA VAL A 139 5.76 15.57 0.82
C VAL A 139 4.86 14.37 0.53
N LEU A 140 5.33 13.14 0.72
CA LEU A 140 4.56 11.93 0.43
C LEU A 140 3.71 11.44 1.60
N LEU A 141 4.00 11.87 2.83
CA LEU A 141 3.40 11.34 4.06
C LEU A 141 1.87 11.31 4.06
N PRO A 142 1.13 12.36 3.65
CA PRO A 142 -0.34 12.30 3.70
C PRO A 142 -0.93 11.18 2.85
N ALA A 143 -0.42 11.00 1.62
CA ALA A 143 -0.90 9.93 0.73
C ALA A 143 -0.43 8.55 1.21
N THR A 144 0.85 8.38 1.57
CA THR A 144 1.40 7.09 1.97
C THR A 144 0.86 6.63 3.33
N ALA A 145 0.61 7.54 4.25
CA ALA A 145 -0.07 7.21 5.52
C ALA A 145 -1.53 6.76 5.28
N ALA A 146 -2.25 7.42 4.37
CA ALA A 146 -3.58 6.97 3.97
C ALA A 146 -3.53 5.56 3.33
N MET A 147 -2.55 5.29 2.45
CA MET A 147 -2.33 3.95 1.88
C MET A 147 -2.10 2.89 2.95
N GLY A 148 -1.32 3.21 4.00
CA GLY A 148 -1.10 2.31 5.13
C GLY A 148 -2.35 1.96 5.92
N ALA A 149 -3.38 2.80 5.85
CA ALA A 149 -4.65 2.61 6.54
C ALA A 149 -5.71 1.85 5.70
N THR A 150 -5.53 1.71 4.38
CA THR A 150 -6.52 1.09 3.49
C THR A 150 -6.75 -0.39 3.79
N LEU A 151 -5.68 -1.16 4.01
CA LEU A 151 -5.78 -2.59 4.32
C LEU A 151 -6.49 -2.86 5.64
N PRO A 152 -6.13 -2.22 6.78
CA PRO A 152 -6.89 -2.33 8.04
C PRO A 152 -8.37 -1.92 7.90
N ALA A 153 -8.65 -0.91 7.07
CA ALA A 153 -10.02 -0.45 6.84
C ALA A 153 -10.84 -1.52 6.09
N MET A 154 -10.30 -2.06 5.00
CA MET A 154 -10.99 -3.08 4.20
C MET A 154 -11.15 -4.40 4.97
N GLU A 155 -10.14 -4.77 5.76
CA GLU A 155 -10.23 -5.92 6.67
C GLU A 155 -11.37 -5.77 7.68
N SER A 156 -11.51 -4.56 8.23
CA SER A 156 -12.60 -4.25 9.17
C SER A 156 -13.98 -4.27 8.50
N VAL A 157 -14.08 -3.92 7.20
CA VAL A 157 -15.32 -4.05 6.41
C VAL A 157 -15.75 -5.51 6.27
N LEU A 158 -14.82 -6.43 6.01
CA LEU A 158 -15.12 -7.85 5.86
C LEU A 158 -15.39 -8.59 7.17
N GLY A 159 -15.07 -8.01 8.32
CA GLY A 159 -15.29 -8.59 9.65
C GLY A 159 -14.24 -9.65 10.03
N ARG A 160 -13.35 -9.31 10.90
CA ARG A 160 -12.14 -10.07 11.33
C ARG A 160 -12.34 -11.46 11.90
N ARG A 161 -13.55 -11.86 12.33
CA ARG A 161 -13.67 -12.88 13.38
C ARG A 161 -13.99 -14.32 12.96
N HIS A 162 -14.23 -14.64 11.69
CA HIS A 162 -14.78 -15.97 11.37
C HIS A 162 -13.97 -16.84 10.40
N ASP A 163 -12.92 -16.30 9.76
CA ASP A 163 -12.28 -17.00 8.64
C ASP A 163 -10.78 -17.29 8.79
N GLY A 164 -10.24 -17.30 10.02
CA GLY A 164 -8.86 -17.79 10.26
C GLY A 164 -7.76 -17.14 9.42
N GLY A 165 -7.89 -15.83 9.10
CA GLY A 165 -6.88 -15.11 8.31
C GLY A 165 -7.04 -15.23 6.79
N ARG A 166 -7.96 -16.01 6.26
CA ARG A 166 -8.19 -16.16 4.80
C ARG A 166 -8.60 -14.83 4.13
N SER A 167 -9.42 -14.01 4.79
CA SER A 167 -9.82 -12.71 4.27
C SER A 167 -8.64 -11.75 4.17
N ILE A 168 -7.77 -11.73 5.18
CA ILE A 168 -6.55 -10.91 5.19
C ILE A 168 -5.62 -11.33 4.05
N ALA A 169 -5.40 -12.65 3.92
CA ALA A 169 -4.56 -13.20 2.86
C ALA A 169 -5.10 -12.87 1.46
N LEU A 170 -6.42 -12.92 1.25
CA LEU A 170 -7.06 -12.54 0.00
C LEU A 170 -6.86 -11.05 -0.31
N LEU A 171 -7.13 -10.16 0.65
CA LEU A 171 -6.97 -8.72 0.48
C LEU A 171 -5.51 -8.34 0.21
N TYR A 172 -4.59 -8.94 0.94
CA TYR A 172 -3.15 -8.73 0.73
C TYR A 172 -2.70 -9.23 -0.64
N ALA A 173 -3.11 -10.43 -1.05
CA ALA A 173 -2.79 -10.97 -2.36
C ALA A 173 -3.38 -10.13 -3.50
N ALA A 174 -4.62 -9.66 -3.35
CA ALA A 174 -5.28 -8.78 -4.31
C ALA A 174 -4.54 -7.44 -4.43
N ASN A 175 -4.18 -6.83 -3.30
CA ASN A 175 -3.40 -5.59 -3.27
C ASN A 175 -2.03 -5.77 -3.94
N THR A 176 -1.32 -6.87 -3.64
CA THR A 176 -0.01 -7.17 -4.24
C THR A 176 -0.11 -7.42 -5.74
N LEU A 177 -1.16 -8.14 -6.19
CA LEU A 177 -1.41 -8.32 -7.62
C LEU A 177 -1.64 -6.97 -8.31
N GLY A 178 -2.48 -6.12 -7.73
CA GLY A 178 -2.68 -4.76 -8.20
C GLY A 178 -1.38 -3.97 -8.26
N ALA A 179 -0.56 -4.04 -7.21
CA ALA A 179 0.74 -3.39 -7.12
C ALA A 179 1.68 -3.80 -8.26
N VAL A 180 1.81 -5.10 -8.53
CA VAL A 180 2.61 -5.62 -9.67
C VAL A 180 2.11 -5.05 -10.99
N MET A 181 0.79 -5.09 -11.23
CA MET A 181 0.19 -4.53 -12.45
C MET A 181 0.42 -3.02 -12.54
N GLY A 182 0.32 -2.30 -11.43
CA GLY A 182 0.52 -0.86 -11.35
C GLY A 182 1.95 -0.45 -11.69
N VAL A 183 2.95 -1.14 -11.14
CA VAL A 183 4.36 -0.91 -11.45
C VAL A 183 4.63 -1.09 -12.94
N LEU A 184 4.24 -2.25 -13.48
CA LEU A 184 4.49 -2.57 -14.89
C LEU A 184 3.74 -1.62 -15.84
N ALA A 185 2.45 -1.38 -15.56
CA ALA A 185 1.66 -0.46 -16.37
C ALA A 185 2.20 0.98 -16.30
N ALA A 186 2.53 1.48 -15.12
CA ALA A 186 3.06 2.83 -14.97
C ALA A 186 4.39 3.00 -15.70
N ALA A 187 5.36 2.09 -15.47
CA ALA A 187 6.70 2.23 -16.05
C ALA A 187 6.72 2.00 -17.56
N PHE A 188 6.05 0.96 -18.06
CA PHE A 188 6.21 0.54 -19.46
C PHE A 188 5.10 0.98 -20.38
N LEU A 189 3.93 1.39 -19.85
CA LEU A 189 2.77 1.75 -20.68
C LEU A 189 2.34 3.20 -20.43
N LEU A 190 1.96 3.56 -19.19
CA LEU A 190 1.30 4.85 -18.96
C LEU A 190 2.28 6.03 -19.10
N ILE A 191 3.42 5.98 -18.41
CA ILE A 191 4.39 7.08 -18.44
C ILE A 191 4.96 7.31 -19.85
N PRO A 192 5.41 6.26 -20.60
CA PRO A 192 5.92 6.47 -21.95
C PRO A 192 4.90 7.05 -22.93
N HIS A 193 3.61 6.71 -22.79
CA HIS A 193 2.59 7.14 -23.74
C HIS A 193 1.89 8.45 -23.35
N MET A 194 1.75 8.74 -22.06
CA MET A 194 0.95 9.89 -21.62
C MET A 194 1.65 10.81 -20.61
N GLY A 195 2.85 10.47 -20.17
CA GLY A 195 3.65 11.27 -19.22
C GLY A 195 3.21 11.15 -17.78
N LEU A 196 3.97 11.79 -16.88
CA LEU A 196 3.83 11.67 -15.42
C LEU A 196 2.48 12.18 -14.91
N LEU A 197 2.06 13.38 -15.35
CA LEU A 197 0.81 14.00 -14.90
C LEU A 197 -0.41 13.14 -15.22
N ARG A 198 -0.55 12.69 -16.46
CA ARG A 198 -1.71 11.90 -16.88
C ARG A 198 -1.70 10.53 -16.19
N THR A 199 -0.54 9.93 -15.99
CA THR A 199 -0.41 8.68 -15.23
C THR A 199 -0.89 8.87 -13.79
N ALA A 200 -0.47 9.95 -13.11
CA ALA A 200 -0.96 10.28 -11.78
C ALA A 200 -2.49 10.50 -11.76
N LEU A 201 -3.05 11.16 -12.78
CA LEU A 201 -4.50 11.36 -12.89
C LEU A 201 -5.26 10.04 -13.11
N VAL A 202 -4.73 9.10 -13.90
CA VAL A 202 -5.32 7.75 -14.04
C VAL A 202 -5.36 7.04 -12.69
N CYS A 203 -4.27 7.05 -11.93
CA CYS A 203 -4.23 6.48 -10.59
C CYS A 203 -5.23 7.19 -9.65
N ALA A 204 -5.35 8.52 -9.73
CA ALA A 204 -6.30 9.27 -8.93
C ALA A 204 -7.77 8.92 -9.25
N VAL A 205 -8.11 8.75 -10.52
CA VAL A 205 -9.44 8.28 -10.93
C VAL A 205 -9.73 6.90 -10.34
N LEU A 206 -8.77 5.98 -10.35
CA LEU A 206 -8.95 4.66 -9.72
C LEU A 206 -9.21 4.78 -8.22
N ASN A 207 -8.47 5.62 -7.49
CA ASN A 207 -8.73 5.86 -6.06
C ASN A 207 -10.11 6.50 -5.83
N LEU A 208 -10.55 7.45 -6.65
CA LEU A 208 -11.88 8.04 -6.54
C LEU A 208 -12.99 7.00 -6.79
N LEU A 209 -12.80 6.11 -7.76
CA LEU A 209 -13.71 4.99 -7.98
C LEU A 209 -13.72 4.02 -6.79
N CYS A 210 -12.54 3.70 -6.22
CA CYS A 210 -12.44 2.91 -5.00
C CYS A 210 -13.17 3.57 -3.83
N ALA A 211 -13.00 4.88 -3.64
CA ALA A 211 -13.69 5.63 -2.60
C ALA A 211 -15.21 5.56 -2.78
N GLY A 212 -15.72 5.84 -3.98
CA GLY A 212 -17.16 5.82 -4.28
C GLY A 212 -17.77 4.43 -4.13
N LEU A 213 -17.14 3.41 -4.74
CA LEU A 213 -17.64 2.04 -4.72
C LEU A 213 -17.59 1.42 -3.31
N SER A 214 -16.59 1.77 -2.51
CA SER A 214 -16.50 1.24 -1.14
C SER A 214 -17.67 1.66 -0.24
N LEU A 215 -18.30 2.81 -0.51
CA LEU A 215 -19.47 3.29 0.21
C LEU A 215 -20.72 2.46 -0.07
N THR A 216 -20.74 1.71 -1.19
CA THR A 216 -21.85 0.80 -1.53
C THR A 216 -21.70 -0.56 -0.86
N LEU A 217 -20.51 -0.88 -0.32
CA LEU A 217 -20.31 -2.10 0.43
C LEU A 217 -21.09 -2.01 1.75
N ALA A 218 -22.05 -2.89 1.94
CA ALA A 218 -22.86 -2.92 3.16
C ALA A 218 -21.97 -3.18 4.38
N VAL A 219 -21.81 -2.16 5.21
CA VAL A 219 -21.04 -2.27 6.47
C VAL A 219 -21.87 -3.06 7.47
N ARG A 220 -21.35 -4.21 7.89
CA ARG A 220 -21.91 -4.90 9.07
C ARG A 220 -21.36 -4.23 10.34
N PRO A 221 -22.21 -3.97 11.34
CA PRO A 221 -21.72 -3.53 12.64
C PRO A 221 -20.68 -4.54 13.12
N ALA A 222 -19.45 -4.08 13.32
CA ALA A 222 -18.44 -4.91 13.95
C ALA A 222 -18.96 -5.30 15.34
N ALA A 223 -19.04 -6.60 15.62
CA ALA A 223 -19.22 -7.06 17.00
C ALA A 223 -18.11 -6.41 17.84
N ALA A 224 -18.49 -5.85 19.00
CA ALA A 224 -17.59 -5.09 19.86
C ALA A 224 -16.20 -5.75 19.93
N ALA A 225 -15.20 -5.00 19.50
CA ALA A 225 -13.83 -5.48 19.47
C ALA A 225 -13.42 -5.85 20.90
N THR A 226 -13.11 -7.13 21.15
CA THR A 226 -12.36 -7.49 22.36
C THR A 226 -11.03 -6.75 22.27
N ALA A 227 -10.60 -6.16 23.39
CA ALA A 227 -9.34 -5.47 23.47
C ALA A 227 -8.23 -6.33 22.82
N PRO A 228 -7.41 -5.74 21.91
CA PRO A 228 -6.34 -6.50 21.28
C PRO A 228 -5.41 -7.04 22.36
N THR A 229 -5.17 -8.35 22.34
CA THR A 229 -4.13 -8.94 23.18
C THR A 229 -2.81 -8.33 22.77
N PRO A 230 -2.03 -7.72 23.68
CA PRO A 230 -0.74 -7.15 23.32
C PRO A 230 0.10 -8.22 22.62
N ALA A 231 0.60 -7.92 21.43
CA ALA A 231 1.53 -8.85 20.75
C ALA A 231 2.76 -9.03 21.65
N ALA A 232 3.23 -10.28 21.77
CA ALA A 232 4.43 -10.56 22.54
C ALA A 232 5.60 -9.73 21.96
N ARG A 233 6.42 -9.13 22.82
CA ARG A 233 7.55 -8.28 22.41
C ARG A 233 8.47 -8.99 21.42
N SER A 234 8.63 -10.31 21.55
CA SER A 234 9.39 -11.14 20.62
C SER A 234 8.81 -11.13 19.21
N VAL A 235 7.47 -11.15 19.06
CA VAL A 235 6.80 -11.07 17.74
C VAL A 235 7.05 -9.71 17.11
N LEU A 236 6.95 -8.62 17.86
CA LEU A 236 7.21 -7.28 17.35
C LEU A 236 8.67 -7.10 16.91
N VAL A 237 9.63 -7.62 17.69
CA VAL A 237 11.05 -7.61 17.33
C VAL A 237 11.30 -8.43 16.07
N THR A 238 10.70 -9.61 15.95
CA THR A 238 10.83 -10.45 14.76
C THR A 238 10.25 -9.76 13.52
N LEU A 239 9.04 -9.15 13.62
CA LEU A 239 8.44 -8.40 12.53
C LEU A 239 9.29 -7.20 12.11
N PHE A 240 9.83 -6.46 13.09
CA PHE A 240 10.75 -5.35 12.81
C PHE A 240 12.02 -5.82 12.11
N ALA A 241 12.66 -6.88 12.63
CA ALA A 241 13.88 -7.42 12.04
C ALA A 241 13.67 -7.96 10.63
N THR A 242 12.58 -8.72 10.39
CA THR A 242 12.25 -9.24 9.05
C THR A 242 11.92 -8.12 8.07
N GLY A 243 11.19 -7.08 8.51
CA GLY A 243 10.90 -5.91 7.67
C GLY A 243 12.18 -5.13 7.33
N LEU A 244 13.05 -4.89 8.31
CA LEU A 244 14.34 -4.23 8.11
C LEU A 244 15.23 -4.99 7.13
N LEU A 245 15.33 -6.31 7.30
CA LEU A 245 16.12 -7.17 6.41
C LEU A 245 15.51 -7.22 4.99
N GLY A 246 14.18 -7.28 4.87
CA GLY A 246 13.49 -7.31 3.58
C GLY A 246 13.71 -6.04 2.78
N ILE A 247 13.45 -4.87 3.37
CA ILE A 247 13.67 -3.57 2.72
C ILE A 247 15.17 -3.33 2.48
N GLY A 248 16.03 -3.69 3.44
CA GLY A 248 17.48 -3.57 3.30
C GLY A 248 18.03 -4.42 2.15
N TYR A 249 17.50 -5.63 1.98
CA TYR A 249 17.86 -6.51 0.86
C TYR A 249 17.38 -5.92 -0.48
N GLU A 250 16.15 -5.40 -0.55
CA GLU A 250 15.60 -4.74 -1.74
C GLU A 250 16.50 -3.56 -2.17
N VAL A 251 16.83 -2.68 -1.24
CA VAL A 251 17.73 -1.53 -1.48
C VAL A 251 19.12 -1.98 -1.94
N LEU A 252 19.67 -3.04 -1.31
CA LEU A 252 20.97 -3.59 -1.69
C LEU A 252 20.95 -4.17 -3.10
N VAL A 253 19.92 -4.94 -3.45
CA VAL A 253 19.78 -5.53 -4.79
C VAL A 253 19.65 -4.44 -5.84
N VAL A 254 18.82 -3.42 -5.61
CA VAL A 254 18.73 -2.24 -6.49
C VAL A 254 20.11 -1.61 -6.65
N ARG A 255 20.84 -1.39 -5.55
CA ARG A 255 22.17 -0.74 -5.59
C ARG A 255 23.20 -1.54 -6.37
N VAL A 256 23.22 -2.86 -6.21
CA VAL A 256 24.17 -3.73 -6.92
C VAL A 256 23.82 -3.82 -8.40
N LEU A 257 22.55 -4.03 -8.71
CA LEU A 257 22.13 -4.22 -10.09
C LEU A 257 22.23 -2.94 -10.93
N THR A 258 21.99 -1.77 -10.35
CA THR A 258 22.19 -0.47 -11.04
C THR A 258 23.67 -0.21 -11.39
N GLN A 259 24.62 -0.97 -10.86
CA GLN A 259 26.03 -0.90 -11.29
C GLN A 259 26.32 -1.73 -12.54
N VAL A 260 25.49 -2.73 -12.83
CA VAL A 260 25.68 -3.67 -13.95
C VAL A 260 24.69 -3.42 -15.08
N THR A 261 23.52 -2.92 -14.74
CA THR A 261 22.45 -2.53 -15.68
C THR A 261 22.33 -1.01 -15.73
N GLU A 262 21.55 -0.51 -16.66
CA GLU A 262 21.22 0.93 -16.71
C GLU A 262 20.49 1.35 -15.43
N ASN A 263 20.93 2.48 -14.86
CA ASN A 263 20.31 3.07 -13.67
C ASN A 263 19.06 3.87 -14.08
N THR A 264 18.01 3.17 -14.46
CA THR A 264 16.76 3.75 -14.96
C THR A 264 15.57 3.29 -14.11
N VAL A 265 14.48 4.04 -14.22
CA VAL A 265 13.19 3.66 -13.59
C VAL A 265 12.69 2.30 -14.08
N TYR A 266 13.03 1.89 -15.29
CA TYR A 266 12.66 0.58 -15.83
C TYR A 266 13.34 -0.56 -15.08
N THR A 267 14.63 -0.44 -14.82
CA THR A 267 15.38 -1.40 -13.98
C THR A 267 14.76 -1.50 -12.60
N PHE A 268 14.46 -0.37 -11.96
CA PHE A 268 13.78 -0.35 -10.67
C PHE A 268 12.40 -1.02 -10.73
N ALA A 269 11.59 -0.73 -11.75
CA ALA A 269 10.26 -1.32 -11.91
C ALA A 269 10.32 -2.85 -12.05
N ILE A 270 11.26 -3.38 -12.83
CA ILE A 270 11.45 -4.83 -12.98
C ILE A 270 11.85 -5.45 -11.65
N LEU A 271 12.81 -4.86 -10.94
CA LEU A 271 13.28 -5.36 -9.65
C LEU A 271 12.17 -5.37 -8.59
N LEU A 272 11.43 -4.27 -8.50
CA LEU A 272 10.28 -4.17 -7.60
C LEU A 272 9.21 -5.20 -7.95
N THR A 273 8.94 -5.42 -9.24
CA THR A 273 8.01 -6.46 -9.69
C THR A 273 8.45 -7.85 -9.25
N LEU A 274 9.72 -8.21 -9.48
CA LEU A 274 10.28 -9.50 -9.07
C LEU A 274 10.23 -9.69 -7.54
N TYR A 275 10.53 -8.64 -6.78
CA TYR A 275 10.41 -8.65 -5.32
C TYR A 275 8.97 -8.91 -4.86
N LEU A 276 8.00 -8.20 -5.42
CA LEU A 276 6.58 -8.36 -5.09
C LEU A 276 6.05 -9.76 -5.44
N VAL A 277 6.41 -10.28 -6.63
CA VAL A 277 6.04 -11.63 -7.05
C VAL A 277 6.67 -12.68 -6.13
N GLY A 278 7.96 -12.51 -5.78
CA GLY A 278 8.65 -13.39 -4.85
C GLY A 278 8.02 -13.39 -3.47
N THR A 279 7.65 -12.22 -2.96
CA THR A 279 6.96 -12.07 -1.66
C THR A 279 5.59 -12.74 -1.68
N ALA A 280 4.81 -12.56 -2.73
CA ALA A 280 3.50 -13.19 -2.89
C ALA A 280 3.62 -14.72 -2.99
N ALA A 281 4.60 -15.22 -3.76
CA ALA A 281 4.86 -16.65 -3.89
C ALA A 281 5.31 -17.26 -2.56
N GLY A 282 6.20 -16.58 -1.82
CA GLY A 282 6.65 -17.00 -0.49
C GLY A 282 5.52 -17.07 0.52
N ALA A 283 4.65 -16.07 0.55
CA ALA A 283 3.47 -16.04 1.40
C ALA A 283 2.49 -17.19 1.07
N ALA A 284 2.26 -17.46 -0.22
CA ALA A 284 1.41 -18.56 -0.66
C ALA A 284 2.01 -19.93 -0.30
N ALA A 285 3.31 -20.12 -0.49
CA ALA A 285 4.02 -21.35 -0.12
C ALA A 285 3.95 -21.60 1.39
N PHE A 286 4.19 -20.56 2.21
CA PHE A 286 4.09 -20.65 3.66
C PHE A 286 2.66 -21.00 4.11
N GLY A 287 1.65 -20.35 3.53
CA GLY A 287 0.24 -20.65 3.83
C GLY A 287 -0.12 -22.11 3.55
N ARG A 288 0.34 -22.67 2.44
CA ARG A 288 0.15 -24.10 2.11
C ARG A 288 0.89 -25.01 3.09
N TRP A 289 2.15 -24.68 3.41
CA TRP A 289 2.95 -25.47 4.33
C TRP A 289 2.37 -25.53 5.74
N VAL A 290 1.84 -24.39 6.25
CA VAL A 290 1.17 -24.36 7.56
C VAL A 290 -0.12 -25.16 7.53
N SER A 291 -0.95 -25.05 6.48
CA SER A 291 -2.21 -25.79 6.39
C SER A 291 -2.01 -27.30 6.37
N THR A 292 -0.92 -27.79 5.76
CA THR A 292 -0.59 -29.23 5.74
C THR A 292 -0.05 -29.76 7.06
N ARG A 293 0.37 -28.87 8.00
CA ARG A 293 0.91 -29.28 9.30
C ARG A 293 -0.08 -29.14 10.47
N VAL A 294 -1.15 -28.40 10.27
CA VAL A 294 -2.15 -28.08 11.33
C VAL A 294 -3.39 -28.97 11.22
N GLU A 295 -3.57 -29.76 10.17
CA GLU A 295 -4.61 -30.80 10.12
C GLU A 295 -4.07 -32.05 10.84
N PRO A 296 -4.70 -32.44 11.99
CA PRO A 296 -4.38 -33.69 12.69
C PRO A 296 -4.92 -34.90 11.93
#